data_d409ec19a4b21cc9cda328aa7b934544
#
_entry.id   d409ec19a4b21cc9cda328aa7b934544
#
_cell.length_a   1.000
_cell.length_b   1.000
_cell.length_c   1.000
_cell.angle_alpha   90.00
_cell.angle_beta   90.00
_cell.angle_gamma   90.00
#
_symmetry.space_group_name_H-M   'P 1'
#
loop_
_entity.id
_entity.type
_entity.pdbx_description
1 polymer ?
#
loop_
_entity_poly.entity_id
_entity_poly.type
_entity_poly.pdbx_seq_one_letter_code
_entity_poly.pdbx_strand_id
1 'polypeptide(L)'
;MKAKGRVAQGGFTLVEILVVVVIIGILSAGLLLSISLTGRDRDLEKESDRFLALLNYAREQAELQTREYGVILQDDNYEFVSYDMHRAVWRSIFEDDALRARKLPYGLDFKLRIDTRQVVLKKPADAKDKTPQLMIFSSGDVTQFEVTIEREGGERSVTIVEDDKGNIIAKPMVDTKDSRA
;
A
#
# COMPACT_ATOMS: atom_id res chain seq x y z
N MET A 1 -18.83 -62.21 46.97
CA MET A 1 -19.81 -61.46 46.14
C MET A 1 -19.29 -60.06 46.00
N LYS A 2 -18.83 -59.65 44.77
CA LYS A 2 -18.35 -58.28 44.48
C LYS A 2 -19.48 -57.49 43.86
N ALA A 3 -19.94 -56.44 44.52
CA ALA A 3 -20.97 -55.53 43.99
C ALA A 3 -20.30 -54.65 42.92
N LYS A 4 -20.86 -54.72 41.71
CA LYS A 4 -20.45 -53.90 40.58
C LYS A 4 -21.17 -52.56 40.67
N GLY A 5 -20.44 -51.48 41.05
CA GLY A 5 -21.01 -50.14 41.06
C GLY A 5 -21.44 -49.71 39.67
N ARG A 6 -22.71 -49.37 39.53
CA ARG A 6 -23.23 -48.71 38.30
C ARG A 6 -22.72 -47.26 38.23
N VAL A 7 -21.86 -46.95 37.24
CA VAL A 7 -21.52 -45.60 36.90
C VAL A 7 -22.74 -44.93 36.29
N ALA A 8 -23.25 -43.89 36.93
CA ALA A 8 -24.34 -43.10 36.43
C ALA A 8 -23.86 -42.37 35.14
N GLN A 9 -24.42 -42.69 34.00
CA GLN A 9 -24.24 -41.93 32.74
C GLN A 9 -25.07 -40.64 32.83
N GLY A 10 -24.42 -39.51 33.12
CA GLY A 10 -25.03 -38.18 32.97
C GLY A 10 -25.16 -37.85 31.49
N GLY A 11 -26.36 -37.64 31.00
CA GLY A 11 -26.63 -37.13 29.67
C GLY A 11 -26.51 -35.60 29.65
N PHE A 12 -26.00 -35.03 28.56
CA PHE A 12 -25.98 -33.58 28.36
C PHE A 12 -27.40 -33.01 28.27
N THR A 13 -27.64 -31.87 28.89
CA THR A 13 -28.89 -31.16 28.81
C THR A 13 -28.97 -30.36 27.50
N LEU A 14 -30.17 -30.19 26.96
CA LEU A 14 -30.42 -29.40 25.75
C LEU A 14 -29.92 -27.95 25.94
N VAL A 15 -30.07 -27.39 27.14
CA VAL A 15 -29.57 -26.05 27.49
C VAL A 15 -28.04 -25.97 27.43
N GLU A 16 -27.33 -27.01 27.89
CA GLU A 16 -25.87 -27.06 27.88
C GLU A 16 -25.30 -27.03 26.45
N ILE A 17 -25.93 -27.80 25.53
CA ILE A 17 -25.55 -27.77 24.12
C ILE A 17 -25.86 -26.40 23.50
N LEU A 18 -27.00 -25.79 23.84
CA LEU A 18 -27.37 -24.46 23.33
C LEU A 18 -26.36 -23.39 23.78
N VAL A 19 -25.95 -23.39 25.04
CA VAL A 19 -24.95 -22.47 25.57
C VAL A 19 -23.57 -22.66 24.88
N VAL A 20 -23.17 -23.91 24.67
CA VAL A 20 -21.90 -24.22 23.95
C VAL A 20 -21.91 -23.68 22.51
N VAL A 21 -23.00 -23.89 21.78
CA VAL A 21 -23.14 -23.40 20.40
C VAL A 21 -23.11 -21.86 20.36
N VAL A 22 -23.76 -21.18 21.32
CA VAL A 22 -23.72 -19.72 21.43
C VAL A 22 -22.27 -19.22 21.69
N ILE A 23 -21.55 -19.84 22.62
CA ILE A 23 -20.17 -19.49 22.93
C ILE A 23 -19.27 -19.69 21.69
N ILE A 24 -19.40 -20.84 21.00
CA ILE A 24 -18.63 -21.09 19.78
C ILE A 24 -18.97 -20.06 18.71
N GLY A 25 -20.24 -19.69 18.55
CA GLY A 25 -20.68 -18.66 17.61
C GLY A 25 -20.03 -17.29 17.88
N ILE A 26 -19.99 -16.85 19.13
CA ILE A 26 -19.38 -15.58 19.55
C ILE A 26 -17.86 -15.62 19.32
N LEU A 27 -17.18 -16.69 19.71
CA LEU A 27 -15.74 -16.85 19.52
C LEU A 27 -15.37 -16.90 18.04
N SER A 28 -16.15 -17.59 17.21
CA SER A 28 -15.93 -17.67 15.76
C SER A 28 -16.12 -16.31 15.08
N ALA A 29 -17.11 -15.52 15.48
CA ALA A 29 -17.31 -14.18 14.96
C ALA A 29 -16.14 -13.24 15.28
N GLY A 30 -15.59 -13.33 16.49
CA GLY A 30 -14.38 -12.56 16.90
C GLY A 30 -13.14 -12.89 16.06
N LEU A 31 -12.92 -14.17 15.75
CA LEU A 31 -11.81 -14.62 14.93
C LEU A 31 -11.91 -14.12 13.49
N LEU A 32 -13.10 -14.13 12.89
CA LEU A 32 -13.32 -13.65 11.52
C LEU A 32 -13.03 -12.15 11.39
N LEU A 33 -13.41 -11.34 12.38
CA LEU A 33 -13.09 -9.90 12.40
C LEU A 33 -11.57 -9.65 12.50
N SER A 34 -10.86 -10.41 13.34
CA SER A 34 -9.42 -10.26 13.54
C SER A 34 -8.62 -10.53 12.27
N ILE A 35 -8.98 -11.53 11.48
CA ILE A 35 -8.30 -11.88 10.23
C ILE A 35 -8.46 -10.79 9.16
N SER A 36 -9.62 -10.14 9.08
CA SER A 36 -9.88 -9.12 8.06
C SER A 36 -9.03 -7.85 8.28
N LEU A 37 -8.78 -7.45 9.51
CA LEU A 37 -7.96 -6.28 9.85
C LEU A 37 -6.47 -6.53 9.56
N THR A 38 -5.94 -7.68 9.96
CA THR A 38 -4.54 -8.04 9.73
C THR A 38 -4.20 -8.20 8.24
N GLY A 39 -5.14 -8.72 7.43
CA GLY A 39 -4.94 -8.85 5.98
C GLY A 39 -4.83 -7.50 5.27
N ARG A 40 -5.64 -6.54 5.68
CA ARG A 40 -5.66 -5.18 5.10
C ARG A 40 -4.38 -4.40 5.36
N ASP A 41 -3.77 -4.56 6.52
CA ASP A 41 -2.51 -3.90 6.86
C ASP A 41 -1.34 -4.46 6.05
N ARG A 42 -1.34 -5.76 5.80
CA ARG A 42 -0.36 -6.41 4.92
C ARG A 42 -0.39 -5.90 3.48
N ASP A 43 -1.56 -5.53 2.96
CA ASP A 43 -1.67 -4.99 1.61
C ASP A 43 -1.06 -3.59 1.52
N LEU A 44 -1.30 -2.73 2.53
CA LEU A 44 -0.69 -1.42 2.63
C LEU A 44 0.85 -1.52 2.73
N GLU A 45 1.36 -2.37 3.63
CA GLU A 45 2.79 -2.59 3.81
C GLU A 45 3.45 -3.12 2.53
N LYS A 46 2.90 -4.19 1.94
CA LYS A 46 3.42 -4.76 0.70
C LYS A 46 3.44 -3.79 -0.47
N GLU A 47 2.39 -2.96 -0.60
CA GLU A 47 2.33 -2.02 -1.72
C GLU A 47 3.28 -0.84 -1.48
N SER A 48 3.44 -0.40 -0.24
CA SER A 48 4.41 0.63 0.13
C SER A 48 5.85 0.15 -0.12
N ASP A 49 6.17 -1.08 0.29
CA ASP A 49 7.49 -1.69 0.04
C ASP A 49 7.75 -1.86 -1.46
N ARG A 50 6.73 -2.29 -2.20
CA ARG A 50 6.82 -2.42 -3.65
C ARG A 50 7.06 -1.08 -4.33
N PHE A 51 6.29 -0.06 -3.98
CA PHE A 51 6.42 1.27 -4.56
C PHE A 51 7.79 1.88 -4.25
N LEU A 52 8.27 1.75 -3.01
CA LEU A 52 9.61 2.14 -2.60
C LEU A 52 10.71 1.43 -3.42
N ALA A 53 10.60 0.11 -3.56
CA ALA A 53 11.54 -0.69 -4.35
C ALA A 53 11.57 -0.26 -5.82
N LEU A 54 10.40 0.04 -6.40
CA LEU A 54 10.28 0.50 -7.78
C LEU A 54 10.83 1.91 -7.98
N LEU A 55 10.67 2.82 -7.01
CA LEU A 55 11.29 4.15 -7.05
C LEU A 55 12.82 4.05 -7.05
N ASN A 56 13.39 3.25 -6.14
CA ASN A 56 14.84 3.01 -6.09
C ASN A 56 15.35 2.34 -7.37
N TYR A 57 14.61 1.36 -7.90
CA TYR A 57 14.94 0.71 -9.16
C TYR A 57 14.92 1.69 -10.34
N ALA A 58 13.87 2.52 -10.45
CA ALA A 58 13.79 3.53 -11.51
C ALA A 58 14.94 4.56 -11.43
N ARG A 59 15.36 4.94 -10.21
CA ARG A 59 16.51 5.79 -9.97
C ARG A 59 17.81 5.15 -10.46
N GLU A 60 18.03 3.88 -10.12
CA GLU A 60 19.19 3.13 -10.61
C GLU A 60 19.18 3.04 -12.15
N GLN A 61 18.01 2.78 -12.76
CA GLN A 61 17.88 2.76 -14.21
C GLN A 61 18.14 4.13 -14.85
N ALA A 62 17.72 5.23 -14.20
CA ALA A 62 17.98 6.59 -14.67
C ALA A 62 19.49 6.89 -14.75
N GLU A 63 20.22 6.55 -13.70
CA GLU A 63 21.67 6.69 -13.64
C GLU A 63 22.37 5.82 -14.68
N LEU A 64 22.04 4.52 -14.74
CA LEU A 64 22.67 3.55 -15.64
C LEU A 64 22.44 3.87 -17.13
N GLN A 65 21.23 4.32 -17.47
CA GLN A 65 20.87 4.61 -18.87
C GLN A 65 21.06 6.07 -19.25
N THR A 66 21.50 6.93 -18.31
CA THR A 66 21.64 8.38 -18.50
C THR A 66 20.35 8.97 -19.12
N ARG A 67 19.20 8.62 -18.54
CA ARG A 67 17.89 8.99 -19.04
C ARG A 67 17.00 9.48 -17.88
N GLU A 68 16.18 10.48 -18.16
CA GLU A 68 15.21 10.97 -17.20
C GLU A 68 14.02 10.02 -17.10
N TYR A 69 13.65 9.68 -15.88
CA TYR A 69 12.46 8.92 -15.56
C TYR A 69 11.48 9.79 -14.79
N GLY A 70 10.24 9.38 -14.72
CA GLY A 70 9.23 10.06 -13.93
C GLY A 70 8.14 9.11 -13.47
N VAL A 71 7.35 9.57 -12.51
CA VAL A 71 6.20 8.83 -12.00
C VAL A 71 4.95 9.69 -12.13
N ILE A 72 3.95 9.13 -12.80
CA ILE A 72 2.60 9.67 -12.85
C ILE A 72 1.79 8.97 -11.78
N LEU A 73 1.29 9.73 -10.81
CA LEU A 73 0.42 9.26 -9.75
C LEU A 73 -1.01 9.69 -10.03
N GLN A 74 -1.95 8.80 -9.79
CA GLN A 74 -3.38 9.06 -9.72
C GLN A 74 -3.90 8.55 -8.37
N ASP A 75 -5.16 8.77 -8.04
CA ASP A 75 -5.68 8.39 -6.73
C ASP A 75 -5.41 6.93 -6.39
N ASP A 76 -5.64 6.00 -7.33
CA ASP A 76 -5.54 4.56 -7.10
C ASP A 76 -4.57 3.82 -8.04
N ASN A 77 -3.76 4.55 -8.81
CA ASN A 77 -2.80 3.93 -9.72
C ASN A 77 -1.55 4.78 -9.95
N TYR A 78 -0.50 4.16 -10.47
CA TYR A 78 0.74 4.82 -10.82
C TYR A 78 1.35 4.23 -12.10
N GLU A 79 2.09 5.06 -12.81
CA GLU A 79 2.78 4.70 -14.04
C GLU A 79 4.18 5.32 -14.04
N PHE A 80 5.20 4.52 -14.35
CA PHE A 80 6.53 5.03 -14.61
C PHE A 80 6.64 5.41 -16.09
N VAL A 81 7.29 6.54 -16.34
CA VAL A 81 7.51 7.09 -17.69
C VAL A 81 8.98 7.44 -17.87
N SER A 82 9.46 7.45 -19.11
CA SER A 82 10.80 7.91 -19.46
C SER A 82 10.72 9.07 -20.44
N TYR A 83 11.68 9.98 -20.39
CA TYR A 83 11.76 11.12 -21.29
C TYR A 83 12.47 10.74 -22.59
N ASP A 84 11.80 10.94 -23.71
CA ASP A 84 12.36 10.79 -25.05
C ASP A 84 12.97 12.14 -25.48
N MET A 85 14.28 12.29 -25.37
CA MET A 85 15.00 13.54 -25.70
C MET A 85 14.86 13.92 -27.18
N HIS A 86 14.72 12.95 -28.09
CA HIS A 86 14.61 13.23 -29.53
C HIS A 86 13.25 13.83 -29.90
N ARG A 87 12.21 13.43 -29.16
CA ARG A 87 10.83 13.89 -29.42
C ARG A 87 10.37 14.93 -28.40
N ALA A 88 11.16 15.18 -27.35
CA ALA A 88 10.84 16.07 -26.24
C ALA A 88 9.49 15.74 -25.58
N VAL A 89 9.23 14.45 -25.35
CA VAL A 89 7.98 13.96 -24.74
C VAL A 89 8.24 12.86 -23.73
N TRP A 90 7.37 12.78 -22.73
CA TRP A 90 7.30 11.65 -21.79
C TRP A 90 6.57 10.48 -22.42
N ARG A 91 7.06 9.26 -22.21
CA ARG A 91 6.51 8.03 -22.80
C ARG A 91 6.42 6.93 -21.75
N SER A 92 5.38 6.10 -21.88
CA SER A 92 5.28 4.85 -21.13
C SER A 92 6.48 3.95 -21.40
N ILE A 93 6.92 3.24 -20.39
CA ILE A 93 8.00 2.26 -20.46
C ILE A 93 7.38 0.90 -20.80
N PHE A 94 7.72 0.36 -21.97
CA PHE A 94 7.22 -0.92 -22.44
C PHE A 94 8.29 -2.01 -22.38
N GLU A 95 9.57 -1.61 -22.34
CA GLU A 95 10.71 -2.51 -22.40
C GLU A 95 11.02 -3.16 -21.04
N ASP A 96 10.46 -2.62 -19.95
CA ASP A 96 10.68 -3.09 -18.59
C ASP A 96 9.35 -3.38 -17.87
N ASP A 97 9.09 -4.66 -17.68
CA ASP A 97 7.87 -5.14 -16.98
C ASP A 97 7.81 -4.69 -15.51
N ALA A 98 8.95 -4.39 -14.87
CA ALA A 98 8.97 -3.92 -13.51
C ALA A 98 8.32 -2.53 -13.40
N LEU A 99 8.58 -1.65 -14.37
CA LEU A 99 8.14 -0.26 -14.39
C LEU A 99 6.79 -0.02 -15.10
N ARG A 100 6.05 -1.07 -15.42
CA ARG A 100 4.72 -0.95 -16.03
C ARG A 100 3.72 -0.27 -15.09
N ALA A 101 2.67 0.33 -15.68
CA ALA A 101 1.55 0.89 -14.94
C ALA A 101 0.89 -0.14 -14.01
N ARG A 102 0.55 0.28 -12.79
CA ARG A 102 -0.05 -0.56 -11.75
C ARG A 102 -1.17 0.16 -11.05
N LYS A 103 -2.12 -0.64 -10.58
CA LYS A 103 -3.22 -0.17 -9.74
C LYS A 103 -2.97 -0.60 -8.29
N LEU A 104 -3.29 0.29 -7.36
CA LEU A 104 -3.28 -0.05 -5.94
C LEU A 104 -4.32 -1.12 -5.61
N PRO A 105 -4.09 -1.97 -4.61
CA PRO A 105 -5.12 -2.81 -4.02
C PRO A 105 -6.35 -2.00 -3.59
N TYR A 106 -7.52 -2.63 -3.63
CA TYR A 106 -8.78 -1.98 -3.25
C TYR A 106 -8.72 -1.35 -1.85
N GLY A 107 -9.18 -0.10 -1.76
CA GLY A 107 -9.23 0.68 -0.54
C GLY A 107 -7.88 1.29 -0.12
N LEU A 108 -6.92 1.38 -1.05
CA LEU A 108 -5.70 2.16 -0.89
C LEU A 108 -5.71 3.30 -1.90
N ASP A 109 -5.31 4.49 -1.44
CA ASP A 109 -5.21 5.70 -2.24
C ASP A 109 -3.85 6.38 -2.02
N PHE A 110 -3.41 7.12 -3.05
CA PHE A 110 -2.25 7.98 -2.97
C PHE A 110 -2.60 9.39 -2.52
N LYS A 111 -1.71 9.97 -1.73
CA LYS A 111 -1.61 11.43 -1.55
C LYS A 111 -0.20 11.87 -1.90
N LEU A 112 -0.10 12.99 -2.59
CA LEU A 112 1.18 13.56 -3.01
C LEU A 112 1.32 14.96 -2.48
N ARG A 113 2.49 15.27 -1.93
CA ARG A 113 2.94 16.63 -1.61
C ARG A 113 4.28 16.89 -2.31
N ILE A 114 4.39 18.04 -2.93
CA ILE A 114 5.63 18.55 -3.55
C ILE A 114 5.89 19.93 -2.96
N ASP A 115 7.08 20.18 -2.50
CA ASP A 115 7.46 21.45 -1.88
C ASP A 115 6.43 21.92 -0.82
N THR A 116 6.01 21.00 0.06
CA THR A 116 5.00 21.21 1.12
C THR A 116 3.56 21.47 0.65
N ARG A 117 3.31 21.52 -0.67
CA ARG A 117 1.98 21.72 -1.25
C ARG A 117 1.34 20.39 -1.62
N GLN A 118 0.09 20.22 -1.24
CA GLN A 118 -0.68 19.04 -1.67
C GLN A 118 -1.00 19.15 -3.17
N VAL A 119 -0.66 18.10 -3.92
CA VAL A 119 -0.99 17.96 -5.35
C VAL A 119 -2.29 17.20 -5.48
N VAL A 120 -3.22 17.73 -6.28
CA VAL A 120 -4.47 17.02 -6.59
C VAL A 120 -4.18 16.00 -7.67
N LEU A 121 -4.29 14.72 -7.32
CA LEU A 121 -4.07 13.59 -8.22
C LEU A 121 -5.31 13.42 -9.10
N LYS A 122 -5.32 14.04 -10.27
CA LYS A 122 -6.40 13.90 -11.25
C LYS A 122 -5.93 13.03 -12.41
N LYS A 123 -6.84 12.25 -12.95
CA LYS A 123 -6.60 11.60 -14.24
C LYS A 123 -6.28 12.67 -15.28
N PRO A 124 -5.19 12.55 -16.06
CA PRO A 124 -4.86 13.51 -17.10
C PRO A 124 -6.06 13.74 -18.03
N ALA A 125 -6.34 15.00 -18.32
CA ALA A 125 -7.45 15.37 -19.22
C ALA A 125 -7.22 14.82 -20.65
N ASP A 126 -5.96 14.72 -21.07
CA ASP A 126 -5.54 14.07 -22.31
C ASP A 126 -4.69 12.84 -21.98
N ALA A 127 -5.09 11.68 -22.49
CA ALA A 127 -4.33 10.42 -22.37
C ALA A 127 -2.93 10.50 -23.02
N LYS A 128 -2.67 11.50 -23.84
CA LYS A 128 -1.37 11.76 -24.47
C LYS A 128 -0.43 12.59 -23.58
N ASP A 129 -0.97 13.33 -22.61
CA ASP A 129 -0.15 14.08 -21.66
C ASP A 129 0.38 13.14 -20.57
N LYS A 130 1.63 12.77 -20.72
CA LYS A 130 2.36 11.90 -19.80
C LYS A 130 3.32 12.68 -18.89
N THR A 131 3.08 13.95 -18.65
CA THR A 131 3.92 14.76 -17.77
C THR A 131 3.86 14.21 -16.33
N PRO A 132 4.99 13.72 -15.78
CA PRO A 132 5.02 13.17 -14.44
C PRO A 132 4.99 14.25 -13.37
N GLN A 133 4.45 13.93 -12.20
CA GLN A 133 4.54 14.78 -11.02
C GLN A 133 5.87 14.60 -10.27
N LEU A 134 6.43 13.39 -10.28
CA LEU A 134 7.74 13.11 -9.72
C LEU A 134 8.74 12.88 -10.84
N MET A 135 9.87 13.57 -10.79
CA MET A 135 10.96 13.40 -11.74
C MET A 135 12.13 12.70 -11.05
N ILE A 136 12.76 11.80 -11.76
CA ILE A 136 13.96 11.07 -11.36
C ILE A 136 15.00 11.38 -12.43
N PHE A 137 16.02 12.12 -12.04
CA PHE A 137 17.04 12.62 -12.95
C PHE A 137 18.15 11.60 -13.18
N SER A 138 18.79 11.68 -14.32
CA SER A 138 19.95 10.86 -14.69
C SER A 138 21.17 11.06 -13.76
N SER A 139 21.16 12.12 -12.95
CA SER A 139 22.13 12.35 -11.87
C SER A 139 21.89 11.50 -10.62
N GLY A 140 20.72 10.84 -10.54
CA GLY A 140 20.25 10.16 -9.33
C GLY A 140 19.44 11.06 -8.39
N ASP A 141 19.33 12.36 -8.69
CA ASP A 141 18.46 13.26 -7.93
C ASP A 141 16.99 12.96 -8.21
N VAL A 142 16.11 13.30 -7.26
CA VAL A 142 14.67 13.19 -7.41
C VAL A 142 14.00 14.51 -7.05
N THR A 143 12.83 14.77 -7.61
CA THR A 143 12.00 15.90 -7.15
C THR A 143 11.72 15.71 -5.66
N GLN A 144 11.88 16.74 -4.84
CA GLN A 144 11.52 16.67 -3.42
C GLN A 144 10.03 16.38 -3.27
N PHE A 145 9.71 15.23 -2.67
CA PHE A 145 8.35 14.72 -2.59
C PHE A 145 8.02 14.09 -1.25
N GLU A 146 6.74 14.00 -0.98
CA GLU A 146 6.15 13.18 0.08
C GLU A 146 4.95 12.43 -0.52
N VAL A 147 5.13 11.13 -0.77
CA VAL A 147 4.06 10.24 -1.24
C VAL A 147 3.53 9.46 -0.06
N THR A 148 2.25 9.59 0.22
CA THR A 148 1.56 8.81 1.24
C THR A 148 0.63 7.81 0.57
N ILE A 149 0.76 6.55 0.91
CA ILE A 149 -0.23 5.51 0.60
C ILE A 149 -1.07 5.35 1.85
N GLU A 150 -2.36 5.59 1.74
CA GLU A 150 -3.28 5.50 2.86
C GLU A 150 -4.44 4.57 2.56
N ARG A 151 -5.03 4.04 3.62
CA ARG A 151 -6.28 3.30 3.53
C ARG A 151 -7.46 4.27 3.47
N GLU A 152 -8.47 3.91 2.69
CA GLU A 152 -9.75 4.61 2.63
C GLU A 152 -10.25 4.93 4.05
N GLY A 153 -10.56 6.21 4.30
CA GLY A 153 -10.88 6.73 5.63
C GLY A 153 -9.67 7.22 6.45
N GLY A 154 -8.44 7.11 5.93
CA GLY A 154 -7.22 7.66 6.57
C GLY A 154 -6.85 7.01 7.90
N GLU A 155 -7.30 5.78 8.16
CA GLU A 155 -7.03 5.10 9.43
C GLU A 155 -5.55 4.72 9.59
N ARG A 156 -4.92 4.31 8.50
CA ARG A 156 -3.49 3.91 8.45
C ARG A 156 -2.84 4.39 7.18
N SER A 157 -1.59 4.82 7.31
CA SER A 157 -0.81 5.30 6.18
C SER A 157 0.68 4.98 6.31
N VAL A 158 1.35 4.86 5.17
CA VAL A 158 2.81 4.81 5.04
C VAL A 158 3.22 5.97 4.16
N THR A 159 4.22 6.72 4.58
CA THR A 159 4.72 7.88 3.85
C THR A 159 6.13 7.59 3.34
N ILE A 160 6.34 7.80 2.04
CA ILE A 160 7.62 7.62 1.35
C ILE A 160 8.17 9.01 1.02
N VAL A 161 9.41 9.25 1.41
CA VAL A 161 10.09 10.54 1.26
C VAL A 161 11.54 10.33 0.85
N GLU A 162 12.18 11.38 0.36
CA GLU A 162 13.63 11.47 0.34
C GLU A 162 14.13 12.00 1.69
N ASP A 163 15.14 11.35 2.27
CA ASP A 163 15.81 11.81 3.50
C ASP A 163 16.88 12.87 3.21
N ASP A 164 17.42 13.48 4.27
CA ASP A 164 18.48 14.50 4.15
C ASP A 164 19.78 13.99 3.52
N LYS A 165 19.91 12.68 3.34
CA LYS A 165 21.07 12.03 2.70
C LYS A 165 20.80 11.66 1.25
N GLY A 166 19.61 11.99 0.72
CA GLY A 166 19.20 11.65 -0.63
C GLY A 166 18.72 10.21 -0.80
N ASN A 167 18.42 9.47 0.29
CA ASN A 167 17.85 8.14 0.16
C ASN A 167 16.32 8.22 0.13
N ILE A 168 15.70 7.43 -0.74
CA ILE A 168 14.25 7.26 -0.72
C ILE A 168 13.90 6.21 0.33
N ILE A 169 13.15 6.60 1.34
CA ILE A 169 12.79 5.76 2.49
C ILE A 169 11.29 5.77 2.75
N ALA A 170 10.77 4.68 3.32
CA ALA A 170 9.44 4.64 3.89
C ALA A 170 9.51 4.97 5.38
N LYS A 171 8.70 5.93 5.83
CA LYS A 171 8.48 6.19 7.26
C LYS A 171 7.64 5.08 7.87
N PRO A 172 7.81 4.77 9.16
CA PRO A 172 6.97 3.78 9.83
C PRO A 172 5.48 4.07 9.63
N MET A 173 4.69 3.00 9.55
CA MET A 173 3.23 3.10 9.45
C MET A 173 2.67 3.91 10.63
N VAL A 174 1.84 4.89 10.32
CA VAL A 174 1.18 5.75 11.31
C VAL A 174 -0.30 5.39 11.39
N ASP A 175 -0.80 5.23 12.62
CA ASP A 175 -2.23 5.13 12.92
C ASP A 175 -2.77 6.54 13.16
N THR A 176 -3.59 7.03 12.25
CA THR A 176 -4.05 8.44 12.28
C THR A 176 -5.06 8.68 13.42
N LYS A 177 -5.57 7.63 14.07
CA LYS A 177 -6.44 7.77 15.25
C LYS A 177 -5.67 8.29 16.46
N ASP A 178 -4.39 7.97 16.60
CA ASP A 178 -3.55 8.42 17.73
C ASP A 178 -3.06 9.87 17.61
N SER A 179 -3.14 10.45 16.40
CA SER A 179 -2.65 11.80 16.11
C SER A 179 -3.66 12.93 16.37
N ARG A 180 -4.88 12.60 16.84
CA ARG A 180 -5.96 13.57 17.12
C ARG A 180 -6.32 13.69 18.61
N ALA A 181 -5.51 13.15 19.49
CA ALA A 181 -5.67 13.26 20.94
C ALA A 181 -4.87 14.44 21.51
#